data_04085056610c8a650743bd29297a05e3
#
_entry.id   04085056610c8a650743bd29297a05e3
#
_cell.length_a   1.000
_cell.length_b   1.000
_cell.length_c   1.000
_cell.angle_alpha   90.00
_cell.angle_beta   90.00
_cell.angle_gamma   90.00
#
_symmetry.space_group_name_H-M   'P 1'
#
loop_
_entity.id
_entity.type
_entity.pdbx_description
1 polymer ?
#
loop_
_entity_poly.entity_id
_entity_poly.type
_entity_poly.pdbx_seq_one_letter_code
_entity_poly.pdbx_strand_id
1 'polypeptide(L)'
;FDWLCVIISPTYKMTTVIVNDKDALERYYRQYGDEVFVGYNIRNYDQWIMKGILCGFDPKEINDWIIMQHQNGYQFSSILRQVSLIIFDVMPNPPVGLKTLEGFMGNNIKETGVPFDIGRKLTDAEIQETAGYCTHDVEQTIEVFLHRRNEFDAMMGLVREFRLPLAYIGRTQAQLAAVILEARRQETDDEWDIRLPDTLRLGRYRHVADWFLDPGNHDEKKNL
;
A
#
# COMPACT_ATOMS: atom_id res chain seq x y z
N PHE A 1 -4.57 -16.24 -18.70
CA PHE A 1 -4.03 -15.03 -18.06
C PHE A 1 -2.54 -15.24 -17.81
N ASP A 2 -1.75 -14.25 -18.15
CA ASP A 2 -0.32 -14.24 -17.88
C ASP A 2 -0.04 -13.22 -16.78
N TRP A 3 0.94 -13.50 -15.94
CA TRP A 3 1.45 -12.55 -14.96
C TRP A 3 2.95 -12.33 -15.16
N LEU A 4 3.37 -11.14 -14.82
CA LEU A 4 4.75 -10.71 -14.96
C LEU A 4 5.13 -9.88 -13.74
N CYS A 5 6.33 -10.12 -13.22
CA CYS A 5 6.90 -9.38 -12.11
C CYS A 5 8.27 -8.83 -12.52
N VAL A 6 8.45 -7.52 -12.34
CA VAL A 6 9.76 -6.86 -12.53
C VAL A 6 10.23 -6.33 -11.19
N ILE A 7 11.45 -6.69 -10.81
CA ILE A 7 12.08 -6.21 -9.58
C ILE A 7 13.47 -5.68 -9.94
N ILE A 8 13.73 -4.43 -9.57
CA ILE A 8 15.04 -3.80 -9.72
C ILE A 8 15.66 -3.63 -8.35
N SER A 9 16.84 -4.20 -8.16
CA SER A 9 17.64 -4.00 -6.95
C SER A 9 18.86 -3.10 -7.25
N PRO A 10 18.82 -1.83 -6.82
CA PRO A 10 19.99 -0.95 -6.96
C PRO A 10 21.20 -1.45 -6.16
N THR A 11 20.95 -2.08 -5.01
CA THR A 11 22.00 -2.62 -4.14
C THR A 11 22.82 -3.71 -4.84
N TYR A 12 22.13 -4.63 -5.49
CA TYR A 12 22.76 -5.77 -6.19
C TYR A 12 23.01 -5.46 -7.69
N LYS A 13 22.63 -4.28 -8.18
CA LYS A 13 22.69 -3.87 -9.59
C LYS A 13 22.04 -4.92 -10.50
N MET A 14 20.89 -5.41 -10.11
CA MET A 14 20.20 -6.51 -10.76
C MET A 14 18.77 -6.12 -11.12
N THR A 15 18.38 -6.47 -12.35
CA THR A 15 16.99 -6.45 -12.79
C THR A 15 16.52 -7.89 -12.96
N THR A 16 15.45 -8.25 -12.28
CA THR A 16 14.84 -9.57 -12.35
C THR A 16 13.47 -9.46 -13.00
N VAL A 17 13.25 -10.23 -14.05
CA VAL A 17 11.95 -10.35 -14.73
C VAL A 17 11.49 -11.78 -14.58
N ILE A 18 10.32 -11.99 -14.02
CA ILE A 18 9.70 -13.30 -13.80
C ILE A 18 8.36 -13.31 -14.53
N VAL A 19 8.18 -14.28 -15.41
CA VAL A 19 6.95 -14.43 -16.21
C VAL A 19 6.38 -15.84 -15.97
N ASN A 20 5.19 -15.93 -15.39
CA ASN A 20 4.47 -17.19 -15.16
C ASN A 20 5.27 -18.29 -14.44
N ASP A 21 6.37 -17.95 -13.78
CA ASP A 21 7.25 -18.88 -13.09
C ASP A 21 7.16 -18.67 -11.55
N LYS A 22 6.22 -19.41 -10.95
CA LYS A 22 6.03 -19.40 -9.50
C LYS A 22 7.28 -19.84 -8.74
N ASP A 23 7.99 -20.86 -9.25
CA ASP A 23 9.17 -21.38 -8.56
C ASP A 23 10.31 -20.36 -8.56
N ALA A 24 10.46 -19.57 -9.65
CA ALA A 24 11.40 -18.47 -9.69
C ALA A 24 11.02 -17.38 -8.67
N LEU A 25 9.73 -17.04 -8.56
CA LEU A 25 9.24 -16.07 -7.56
C LEU A 25 9.47 -16.56 -6.13
N GLU A 26 9.23 -17.85 -5.85
CA GLU A 26 9.50 -18.46 -4.54
C GLU A 26 11.00 -18.43 -4.20
N ARG A 27 11.88 -18.76 -5.17
CA ARG A 27 13.33 -18.67 -4.98
C ARG A 27 13.76 -17.24 -4.67
N TYR A 28 13.23 -16.26 -5.41
CA TYR A 28 13.49 -14.85 -5.17
C TYR A 28 13.05 -14.44 -3.77
N TYR A 29 11.82 -14.78 -3.38
CA TYR A 29 11.28 -14.48 -2.06
C TYR A 29 12.08 -15.13 -0.93
N ARG A 30 12.50 -16.39 -1.06
CA ARG A 30 13.35 -17.05 -0.06
C ARG A 30 14.70 -16.36 0.13
N GLN A 31 15.24 -15.78 -0.94
CA GLN A 31 16.54 -15.13 -0.90
C GLN A 31 16.47 -13.68 -0.38
N TYR A 32 15.41 -12.95 -0.72
CA TYR A 32 15.30 -11.51 -0.49
C TYR A 32 14.06 -11.08 0.29
N GLY A 33 13.29 -12.01 0.84
CA GLY A 33 12.02 -11.72 1.53
C GLY A 33 12.16 -10.85 2.78
N ASP A 34 13.36 -10.77 3.35
CA ASP A 34 13.68 -9.90 4.49
C ASP A 34 14.08 -8.47 4.09
N GLU A 35 14.21 -8.20 2.80
CA GLU A 35 14.50 -6.86 2.26
C GLU A 35 13.21 -6.01 2.22
N VAL A 36 13.39 -4.68 2.12
CA VAL A 36 12.27 -3.76 1.95
C VAL A 36 11.90 -3.65 0.47
N PHE A 37 10.71 -4.09 0.12
CA PHE A 37 10.15 -3.91 -1.23
C PHE A 37 9.51 -2.53 -1.33
N VAL A 38 10.06 -1.71 -2.20
CA VAL A 38 9.53 -0.38 -2.50
C VAL A 38 8.68 -0.47 -3.76
N GLY A 39 7.47 0.08 -3.71
CA GLY A 39 6.58 0.08 -4.87
C GLY A 39 5.60 1.25 -4.86
N TYR A 40 4.99 1.50 -6.00
CA TYR A 40 3.95 2.48 -6.18
C TYR A 40 2.59 1.83 -6.02
N ASN A 41 1.80 2.25 -5.05
CA ASN A 41 0.53 1.59 -4.68
C ASN A 41 0.68 0.11 -4.27
N ILE A 42 1.88 -0.32 -3.95
CA ILE A 42 2.21 -1.71 -3.59
C ILE A 42 1.37 -2.21 -2.42
N ARG A 43 1.00 -1.30 -1.49
CA ARG A 43 0.15 -1.62 -0.33
C ARG A 43 -1.21 -2.15 -0.71
N ASN A 44 -1.79 -1.63 -1.79
CA ASN A 44 -3.16 -1.96 -2.16
C ASN A 44 -3.25 -3.02 -3.26
N TYR A 45 -2.17 -3.25 -4.04
CA TYR A 45 -2.23 -4.15 -5.18
C TYR A 45 -1.08 -5.18 -5.21
N ASP A 46 0.14 -4.79 -5.60
CA ASP A 46 1.21 -5.72 -5.97
C ASP A 46 1.54 -6.73 -4.88
N GLN A 47 1.58 -6.31 -3.61
CA GLN A 47 1.84 -7.23 -2.51
C GLN A 47 0.83 -8.37 -2.44
N TRP A 48 -0.43 -8.12 -2.79
CA TRP A 48 -1.48 -9.14 -2.72
C TRP A 48 -1.39 -10.13 -3.87
N ILE A 49 -1.07 -9.64 -5.06
CA ILE A 49 -0.77 -10.50 -6.23
C ILE A 49 0.43 -11.40 -5.90
N MET A 50 1.55 -10.82 -5.45
CA MET A 50 2.75 -11.59 -5.10
C MET A 50 2.47 -12.63 -4.00
N LYS A 51 1.82 -12.24 -2.91
CA LYS A 51 1.44 -13.16 -1.83
C LYS A 51 0.51 -14.26 -2.32
N GLY A 52 -0.41 -13.93 -3.22
CA GLY A 52 -1.32 -14.89 -3.80
C GLY A 52 -0.60 -15.96 -4.61
N ILE A 53 0.31 -15.56 -5.49
CA ILE A 53 1.12 -16.48 -6.28
C ILE A 53 1.94 -17.41 -5.36
N LEU A 54 2.58 -16.84 -4.33
CA LEU A 54 3.36 -17.61 -3.34
C LEU A 54 2.47 -18.62 -2.58
N CYS A 55 1.23 -18.27 -2.29
CA CYS A 55 0.27 -19.18 -1.66
C CYS A 55 -0.39 -20.17 -2.63
N GLY A 56 -0.17 -20.05 -3.94
CA GLY A 56 -0.73 -20.94 -4.95
C GLY A 56 -2.13 -20.55 -5.43
N PHE A 57 -2.57 -19.31 -5.19
CA PHE A 57 -3.80 -18.76 -5.77
C PHE A 57 -3.57 -18.32 -7.22
N ASP A 58 -4.64 -18.30 -8.01
CA ASP A 58 -4.62 -17.69 -9.34
C ASP A 58 -4.51 -16.15 -9.19
N PRO A 59 -3.45 -15.52 -9.73
CA PRO A 59 -3.28 -14.07 -9.67
C PRO A 59 -4.42 -13.31 -10.37
N LYS A 60 -5.10 -13.94 -11.36
CA LYS A 60 -6.26 -13.33 -11.99
C LYS A 60 -7.43 -13.17 -11.05
N GLU A 61 -7.72 -14.17 -10.23
CA GLU A 61 -8.82 -14.10 -9.25
C GLU A 61 -8.58 -12.95 -8.25
N ILE A 62 -7.33 -12.75 -7.82
CA ILE A 62 -6.97 -11.66 -6.91
C ILE A 62 -7.05 -10.32 -7.62
N ASN A 63 -6.59 -10.24 -8.87
CA ASN A 63 -6.75 -9.03 -9.70
C ASN A 63 -8.23 -8.65 -9.84
N ASP A 64 -9.08 -9.60 -10.22
CA ASP A 64 -10.51 -9.35 -10.42
C ASP A 64 -11.18 -8.95 -9.09
N TRP A 65 -10.75 -9.52 -7.96
CA TRP A 65 -11.19 -9.14 -6.63
C TRP A 65 -10.87 -7.66 -6.32
N ILE A 66 -9.64 -7.24 -6.60
CA ILE A 66 -9.19 -5.88 -6.27
C ILE A 66 -9.72 -4.87 -7.29
N ILE A 67 -9.57 -5.14 -8.60
CA ILE A 67 -9.82 -4.17 -9.66
C ILE A 67 -11.30 -4.16 -10.07
N MET A 68 -11.88 -5.35 -10.32
CA MET A 68 -13.24 -5.43 -10.86
C MET A 68 -14.30 -5.34 -9.75
N GLN A 69 -14.05 -5.93 -8.59
CA GLN A 69 -14.98 -5.93 -7.46
C GLN A 69 -14.70 -4.81 -6.45
N HIS A 70 -13.63 -4.03 -6.64
CA HIS A 70 -13.22 -2.92 -5.77
C HIS A 70 -13.03 -3.33 -4.30
N GLN A 71 -12.58 -4.57 -4.06
CA GLN A 71 -12.36 -5.10 -2.72
C GLN A 71 -10.90 -4.95 -2.29
N ASN A 72 -10.66 -4.87 -0.99
CA ASN A 72 -9.29 -4.82 -0.49
C ASN A 72 -8.61 -6.20 -0.59
N GLY A 73 -7.37 -6.25 -1.05
CA GLY A 73 -6.62 -7.49 -1.23
C GLY A 73 -6.49 -8.33 0.05
N TYR A 74 -6.42 -7.69 1.24
CA TYR A 74 -6.34 -8.40 2.53
C TYR A 74 -7.63 -9.18 2.88
N GLN A 75 -8.75 -8.91 2.21
CA GLN A 75 -10.03 -9.58 2.42
C GLN A 75 -10.19 -10.82 1.54
N PHE A 76 -9.36 -10.98 0.51
CA PHE A 76 -9.41 -12.11 -0.41
C PHE A 76 -9.22 -13.46 0.34
N SER A 77 -8.18 -13.56 1.14
CA SER A 77 -7.92 -14.74 1.97
C SER A 77 -7.06 -14.39 3.19
N SER A 78 -7.39 -15.00 4.35
CA SER A 78 -6.60 -14.84 5.57
C SER A 78 -5.17 -15.43 5.43
N ILE A 79 -4.97 -16.41 4.54
CA ILE A 79 -3.68 -17.04 4.27
C ILE A 79 -2.67 -16.02 3.73
N LEU A 80 -3.11 -15.06 2.90
CA LEU A 80 -2.23 -14.03 2.34
C LEU A 80 -1.54 -13.18 3.43
N ARG A 81 -2.16 -13.05 4.60
CA ARG A 81 -1.58 -12.32 5.74
C ARG A 81 -0.46 -13.08 6.45
N GLN A 82 -0.32 -14.39 6.20
CA GLN A 82 0.74 -15.21 6.77
C GLN A 82 2.06 -15.06 6.00
N VAL A 83 2.01 -14.61 4.73
CA VAL A 83 3.21 -14.30 3.95
C VAL A 83 3.74 -12.94 4.40
N SER A 84 4.91 -12.94 5.04
CA SER A 84 5.59 -11.71 5.44
C SER A 84 6.16 -11.02 4.20
N LEU A 85 5.87 -9.74 4.01
CA LEU A 85 6.49 -8.90 3.01
C LEU A 85 6.69 -7.52 3.60
N ILE A 86 7.95 -7.08 3.67
CA ILE A 86 8.29 -5.77 4.19
C ILE A 86 8.17 -4.78 3.04
N ILE A 87 7.16 -3.92 3.08
CA ILE A 87 6.86 -2.99 1.98
C ILE A 87 7.03 -1.54 2.42
N PHE A 88 7.42 -0.70 1.48
CA PHE A 88 7.31 0.76 1.59
C PHE A 88 6.61 1.30 0.33
N ASP A 89 5.49 1.97 0.54
CA ASP A 89 4.67 2.51 -0.54
C ASP A 89 5.03 3.98 -0.79
N VAL A 90 5.43 4.30 -2.02
CA VAL A 90 5.83 5.65 -2.40
C VAL A 90 4.70 6.48 -3.00
N MET A 91 3.49 5.93 -3.10
CA MET A 91 2.33 6.70 -3.56
C MET A 91 2.03 7.84 -2.57
N PRO A 92 1.87 9.09 -3.04
CA PRO A 92 1.56 10.22 -2.17
C PRO A 92 0.17 10.12 -1.54
N ASN A 93 -0.04 10.91 -0.50
CA ASN A 93 -1.36 11.12 0.08
C ASN A 93 -1.68 12.63 0.01
N PRO A 94 -2.71 13.06 -0.72
CA PRO A 94 -3.70 12.26 -1.46
C PRO A 94 -3.08 11.48 -2.64
N PRO A 95 -3.69 10.34 -3.04
CA PRO A 95 -3.16 9.51 -4.10
C PRO A 95 -3.17 10.20 -5.46
N VAL A 96 -2.08 10.03 -6.20
CA VAL A 96 -1.89 10.54 -7.57
C VAL A 96 -1.45 9.37 -8.44
N GLY A 97 -1.83 9.31 -9.70
CA GLY A 97 -1.37 8.25 -10.62
C GLY A 97 0.13 8.39 -10.94
N LEU A 98 0.85 7.27 -11.10
CA LEU A 98 2.28 7.27 -11.42
C LEU A 98 2.56 8.08 -12.70
N LYS A 99 1.75 7.89 -13.76
CA LYS A 99 1.87 8.64 -15.03
C LYS A 99 1.70 10.15 -14.86
N THR A 100 0.88 10.57 -13.92
CA THR A 100 0.71 12.00 -13.59
C THR A 100 1.99 12.54 -12.94
N LEU A 101 2.62 11.77 -12.05
CA LEU A 101 3.90 12.16 -11.44
C LEU A 101 5.04 12.17 -12.47
N GLU A 102 5.10 11.19 -13.37
CA GLU A 102 6.05 11.19 -14.50
C GLU A 102 5.95 12.52 -15.28
N GLY A 103 4.71 12.95 -15.62
CA GLY A 103 4.49 14.21 -16.29
C GLY A 103 4.96 15.43 -15.48
N PHE A 104 4.73 15.45 -14.17
CA PHE A 104 5.22 16.54 -13.29
C PHE A 104 6.74 16.55 -13.15
N MET A 105 7.39 15.39 -13.20
CA MET A 105 8.86 15.27 -13.18
C MET A 105 9.50 15.62 -14.54
N GLY A 106 8.68 15.80 -15.60
CA GLY A 106 9.17 16.09 -16.95
C GLY A 106 9.68 14.86 -17.69
N ASN A 107 9.30 13.66 -17.24
CA ASN A 107 9.71 12.40 -17.84
C ASN A 107 8.82 12.02 -19.03
N ASN A 108 9.36 11.19 -19.92
CA ASN A 108 8.61 10.66 -21.05
C ASN A 108 7.67 9.56 -20.55
N ILE A 109 6.37 9.82 -20.62
CA ILE A 109 5.34 8.84 -20.31
C ILE A 109 5.37 7.75 -21.38
N LYS A 110 5.57 6.50 -20.94
CA LYS A 110 5.44 5.33 -21.81
C LYS A 110 4.13 4.62 -21.51
N GLU A 111 3.51 4.11 -22.56
CA GLU A 111 2.35 3.25 -22.47
C GLU A 111 2.60 1.99 -23.31
N THR A 112 1.88 0.92 -22.99
CA THR A 112 1.93 -0.32 -23.78
C THR A 112 0.76 -0.37 -24.74
N GLY A 113 0.99 -0.97 -25.92
CA GLY A 113 -0.06 -1.32 -26.87
C GLY A 113 -0.83 -2.59 -26.49
N VAL A 114 -0.36 -3.33 -25.46
CA VAL A 114 -0.96 -4.58 -25.01
C VAL A 114 -2.12 -4.27 -24.04
N PRO A 115 -3.39 -4.59 -24.38
CA PRO A 115 -4.51 -4.38 -23.49
C PRO A 115 -4.40 -5.20 -22.20
N PHE A 116 -4.73 -4.61 -21.04
CA PHE A 116 -4.70 -5.30 -19.76
C PHE A 116 -5.79 -6.36 -19.57
N ASP A 117 -6.86 -6.28 -20.36
CA ASP A 117 -8.01 -7.18 -20.32
C ASP A 117 -7.95 -8.32 -21.35
N ILE A 118 -6.78 -8.56 -21.93
CA ILE A 118 -6.58 -9.60 -22.94
C ILE A 118 -7.04 -10.97 -22.40
N GLY A 119 -8.02 -11.58 -23.07
CA GLY A 119 -8.63 -12.87 -22.70
C GLY A 119 -7.84 -14.10 -23.16
N ARG A 120 -6.61 -13.96 -23.66
CA ARG A 120 -5.74 -15.02 -24.15
C ARG A 120 -4.34 -14.91 -23.55
N LYS A 121 -3.54 -15.94 -23.76
CA LYS A 121 -2.10 -15.85 -23.45
C LYS A 121 -1.42 -14.85 -24.38
N LEU A 122 -0.45 -14.15 -23.85
CA LEU A 122 0.39 -13.20 -24.59
C LEU A 122 1.34 -13.96 -25.51
N THR A 123 1.66 -13.37 -26.64
CA THR A 123 2.77 -13.81 -27.48
C THR A 123 4.10 -13.40 -26.86
N ASP A 124 5.21 -14.02 -27.30
CA ASP A 124 6.55 -13.66 -26.82
C ASP A 124 6.89 -12.18 -27.05
N ALA A 125 6.42 -11.59 -28.15
CA ALA A 125 6.60 -10.17 -28.45
C ALA A 125 5.81 -9.28 -27.48
N GLU A 126 4.57 -9.64 -27.16
CA GLU A 126 3.73 -8.92 -26.18
C GLU A 126 4.30 -9.05 -24.77
N ILE A 127 4.84 -10.21 -24.39
CA ILE A 127 5.54 -10.42 -23.11
C ILE A 127 6.76 -9.49 -23.01
N GLN A 128 7.57 -9.39 -24.07
CA GLN A 128 8.73 -8.48 -24.10
C GLN A 128 8.32 -7.02 -24.02
N GLU A 129 7.27 -6.61 -24.74
CA GLU A 129 6.72 -5.26 -24.68
C GLU A 129 6.23 -4.94 -23.27
N THR A 130 5.42 -5.84 -22.67
CA THR A 130 4.90 -5.68 -21.31
C THR A 130 6.03 -5.63 -20.27
N ALA A 131 7.06 -6.48 -20.41
CA ALA A 131 8.23 -6.46 -19.54
C ALA A 131 8.99 -5.13 -19.63
N GLY A 132 9.15 -4.59 -20.84
CA GLY A 132 9.77 -3.27 -21.06
C GLY A 132 8.95 -2.14 -20.45
N TYR A 133 7.63 -2.21 -20.55
CA TYR A 133 6.71 -1.26 -19.93
C TYR A 133 6.79 -1.32 -18.40
N CYS A 134 6.67 -2.52 -17.81
CA CYS A 134 6.78 -2.71 -16.36
C CYS A 134 8.15 -2.30 -15.83
N THR A 135 9.23 -2.54 -16.59
CA THR A 135 10.58 -2.09 -16.21
C THR A 135 10.62 -0.56 -16.11
N HIS A 136 10.06 0.13 -17.09
CA HIS A 136 9.95 1.59 -17.06
C HIS A 136 9.16 2.07 -15.84
N ASP A 137 8.01 1.47 -15.53
CA ASP A 137 7.20 1.84 -14.35
C ASP A 137 7.97 1.65 -13.03
N VAL A 138 8.80 0.59 -12.94
CA VAL A 138 9.67 0.37 -11.77
C VAL A 138 10.79 1.42 -11.71
N GLU A 139 11.40 1.79 -12.85
CA GLU A 139 12.39 2.87 -12.92
C GLU A 139 11.79 4.21 -12.46
N GLN A 140 10.57 4.54 -12.91
CA GLN A 140 9.86 5.74 -12.46
C GLN A 140 9.51 5.67 -10.96
N THR A 141 9.16 4.50 -10.45
CA THR A 141 8.94 4.28 -9.02
C THR A 141 10.22 4.55 -8.21
N ILE A 142 11.38 4.13 -8.71
CA ILE A 142 12.69 4.44 -8.09
C ILE A 142 12.92 5.96 -8.07
N GLU A 143 12.62 6.66 -9.15
CA GLU A 143 12.77 8.11 -9.21
C GLU A 143 11.85 8.82 -8.19
N VAL A 144 10.58 8.43 -8.12
CA VAL A 144 9.64 8.91 -7.09
C VAL A 144 10.19 8.63 -5.68
N PHE A 145 10.72 7.43 -5.44
CA PHE A 145 11.35 7.09 -4.16
C PHE A 145 12.52 8.03 -3.82
N LEU A 146 13.39 8.32 -4.79
CA LEU A 146 14.53 9.21 -4.59
C LEU A 146 14.08 10.63 -4.24
N HIS A 147 13.06 11.15 -4.90
CA HIS A 147 12.46 12.45 -4.56
C HIS A 147 11.82 12.47 -3.17
N ARG A 148 11.30 11.35 -2.69
CA ARG A 148 10.65 11.20 -1.38
C ARG A 148 11.49 10.48 -0.33
N ARG A 149 12.78 10.32 -0.59
CA ARG A 149 13.70 9.58 0.27
C ARG A 149 13.71 10.07 1.71
N ASN A 150 13.55 11.37 1.92
CA ASN A 150 13.50 11.95 3.27
C ASN A 150 12.36 11.36 4.12
N GLU A 151 11.22 11.00 3.52
CA GLU A 151 10.12 10.36 4.23
C GLU A 151 10.49 8.93 4.65
N PHE A 152 11.13 8.18 3.77
CA PHE A 152 11.65 6.85 4.09
C PHE A 152 12.69 6.92 5.20
N ASP A 153 13.66 7.82 5.10
CA ASP A 153 14.72 7.98 6.09
C ASP A 153 14.16 8.39 7.45
N ALA A 154 13.14 9.27 7.48
CA ALA A 154 12.45 9.65 8.71
C ALA A 154 11.71 8.47 9.36
N MET A 155 10.96 7.68 8.56
CA MET A 155 10.28 6.48 9.05
C MET A 155 11.27 5.44 9.57
N MET A 156 12.37 5.20 8.84
CA MET A 156 13.46 4.32 9.29
C MET A 156 14.13 4.81 10.56
N GLY A 157 14.31 6.12 10.71
CA GLY A 157 14.81 6.75 11.93
C GLY A 157 13.92 6.42 13.14
N LEU A 158 12.60 6.57 12.99
CA LEU A 158 11.64 6.22 14.04
C LEU A 158 11.65 4.72 14.36
N VAL A 159 11.66 3.85 13.34
CA VAL A 159 11.71 2.39 13.54
C VAL A 159 12.96 2.00 14.34
N ARG A 160 14.12 2.59 14.04
CA ARG A 160 15.39 2.33 14.75
C ARG A 160 15.39 2.90 16.17
N GLU A 161 15.01 4.16 16.34
CA GLU A 161 15.00 4.87 17.64
C GLU A 161 14.12 4.14 18.65
N PHE A 162 12.93 3.73 18.23
CA PHE A 162 11.97 3.01 19.09
C PHE A 162 12.13 1.49 19.03
N ARG A 163 13.21 0.97 18.40
CA ARG A 163 13.51 -0.47 18.30
C ARG A 163 12.35 -1.33 17.82
N LEU A 164 11.60 -0.80 16.87
CA LEU A 164 10.46 -1.49 16.27
C LEU A 164 10.93 -2.51 15.21
N PRO A 165 10.16 -3.57 14.96
CA PRO A 165 10.42 -4.47 13.84
C PRO A 165 10.46 -3.72 12.50
N LEU A 166 11.36 -4.11 11.59
CA LEU A 166 11.53 -3.45 10.29
C LEU A 166 10.22 -3.40 9.48
N ALA A 167 9.34 -4.38 9.63
CA ALA A 167 8.03 -4.41 8.98
C ALA A 167 7.14 -3.19 9.29
N TYR A 168 7.45 -2.44 10.36
CA TYR A 168 6.73 -1.21 10.68
C TYR A 168 6.98 -0.06 9.71
N ILE A 169 8.02 -0.16 8.86
CA ILE A 169 8.24 0.80 7.76
C ILE A 169 7.05 0.85 6.78
N GLY A 170 6.30 -0.24 6.65
CA GLY A 170 5.10 -0.32 5.82
C GLY A 170 3.85 0.29 6.42
N ARG A 171 3.90 0.80 7.65
CA ARG A 171 2.75 1.45 8.28
C ARG A 171 2.58 2.89 7.81
N THR A 172 1.35 3.40 7.93
CA THR A 172 1.14 4.84 7.75
C THR A 172 1.76 5.62 8.92
N GLN A 173 2.05 6.90 8.72
CA GLN A 173 2.58 7.76 9.78
C GLN A 173 1.68 7.74 11.03
N ALA A 174 0.36 7.79 10.85
CA ALA A 174 -0.59 7.72 11.97
C ALA A 174 -0.53 6.38 12.71
N GLN A 175 -0.42 5.26 11.99
CA GLN A 175 -0.27 3.93 12.60
C GLN A 175 1.05 3.79 13.35
N LEU A 176 2.14 4.34 12.81
CA LEU A 176 3.44 4.31 13.48
C LEU A 176 3.42 5.18 14.74
N ALA A 177 2.86 6.39 14.64
CA ALA A 177 2.69 7.28 15.80
C ALA A 177 1.85 6.62 16.90
N ALA A 178 0.76 5.95 16.54
CA ALA A 178 -0.08 5.24 17.49
C ALA A 178 0.69 4.15 18.26
N VAL A 179 1.56 3.42 17.56
CA VAL A 179 2.41 2.40 18.20
C VAL A 179 3.44 3.04 19.14
N ILE A 180 4.14 4.08 18.68
CA ILE A 180 5.19 4.78 19.46
C ILE A 180 4.61 5.42 20.71
N LEU A 181 3.41 5.99 20.61
CA LEU A 181 2.71 6.65 21.70
C LEU A 181 1.89 5.68 22.57
N GLU A 182 1.97 4.36 22.28
CA GLU A 182 1.17 3.34 22.96
C GLU A 182 -0.33 3.65 22.99
N ALA A 183 -0.82 4.26 21.90
CA ALA A 183 -2.20 4.67 21.80
C ALA A 183 -3.13 3.45 21.88
N ARG A 184 -4.12 3.53 22.74
CA ARG A 184 -5.15 2.50 22.91
C ARG A 184 -6.43 2.98 22.27
N ARG A 185 -7.08 2.07 21.54
CA ARG A 185 -8.44 2.33 21.08
C ARG A 185 -9.36 2.36 22.29
N GLN A 186 -10.29 3.30 22.33
CA GLN A 186 -11.36 3.27 23.34
C GLN A 186 -12.16 1.97 23.22
N GLU A 187 -12.54 1.39 24.35
CA GLU A 187 -13.29 0.12 24.39
C GLU A 187 -14.71 0.29 23.87
N THR A 188 -15.25 1.50 23.91
CA THR A 188 -16.58 1.85 23.37
C THR A 188 -16.42 2.74 22.16
N ASP A 189 -17.07 2.35 21.05
CA ASP A 189 -17.21 3.19 19.84
C ASP A 189 -18.48 4.08 19.95
N ASP A 190 -18.94 4.36 21.16
CA ASP A 190 -20.07 5.23 21.39
C ASP A 190 -19.65 6.69 21.14
N GLU A 191 -20.11 7.27 20.04
CA GLU A 191 -19.84 8.65 19.67
C GLU A 191 -20.37 9.67 20.68
N TRP A 192 -21.26 9.25 21.56
CA TRP A 192 -21.86 10.06 22.60
C TRP A 192 -21.14 9.99 23.95
N ASP A 193 -20.17 9.07 24.14
CA ASP A 193 -19.33 9.03 25.36
C ASP A 193 -18.25 10.14 25.31
N ILE A 194 -18.72 11.40 25.36
CA ILE A 194 -17.89 12.58 25.28
C ILE A 194 -17.47 13.01 26.67
N ARG A 195 -16.16 13.03 26.94
CA ARG A 195 -15.57 13.57 28.17
C ARG A 195 -14.78 14.81 27.85
N LEU A 196 -15.28 15.96 28.32
CA LEU A 196 -14.58 17.22 28.14
C LEU A 196 -13.54 17.38 29.25
N PRO A 197 -12.26 17.67 28.92
CA PRO A 197 -11.27 17.98 29.91
C PRO A 197 -11.64 19.26 30.72
N ASP A 198 -11.42 19.26 32.01
CA ASP A 198 -11.69 20.42 32.89
C ASP A 198 -10.94 21.69 32.48
N THR A 199 -9.81 21.49 31.76
CA THR A 199 -8.99 22.59 31.23
C THR A 199 -9.54 23.22 29.97
N LEU A 200 -10.53 22.61 29.30
CA LEU A 200 -11.08 23.04 28.03
C LEU A 200 -11.95 24.30 28.22
N ARG A 201 -11.58 25.38 27.56
CA ARG A 201 -12.32 26.65 27.60
C ARG A 201 -13.08 26.81 26.29
N LEU A 202 -14.38 26.57 26.32
CA LEU A 202 -15.24 26.57 25.13
C LEU A 202 -15.70 27.99 24.72
N GLY A 203 -15.70 28.94 25.64
CA GLY A 203 -16.15 30.31 25.36
C GLY A 203 -17.53 30.34 24.68
N ARG A 204 -17.61 31.01 23.52
CA ARG A 204 -18.85 31.08 22.71
C ARG A 204 -19.39 29.77 22.18
N TYR A 205 -18.59 28.69 22.20
CA TYR A 205 -18.95 27.36 21.69
C TYR A 205 -19.53 26.45 22.79
N ARG A 206 -19.77 26.95 24.00
CA ARG A 206 -20.33 26.16 25.10
C ARG A 206 -21.63 25.46 24.73
N HIS A 207 -22.51 26.14 23.99
CA HIS A 207 -23.78 25.57 23.53
C HIS A 207 -23.64 24.33 22.64
N VAL A 208 -22.53 24.20 21.89
CA VAL A 208 -22.25 23.01 21.08
C VAL A 208 -21.97 21.82 21.98
N ALA A 209 -21.13 22.01 23.00
CA ALA A 209 -20.84 20.95 23.96
C ALA A 209 -22.09 20.55 24.75
N ASP A 210 -22.90 21.51 25.18
CA ASP A 210 -24.13 21.25 25.90
C ASP A 210 -25.11 20.44 25.05
N TRP A 211 -25.17 20.70 23.74
CA TRP A 211 -25.98 19.90 22.80
C TRP A 211 -25.51 18.45 22.73
N PHE A 212 -24.19 18.21 22.59
CA PHE A 212 -23.62 16.86 22.55
C PHE A 212 -23.69 16.12 23.88
N LEU A 213 -23.74 16.81 25.00
CA LEU A 213 -23.83 16.22 26.33
C LEU A 213 -25.29 15.94 26.75
N ASP A 214 -26.26 16.47 26.02
CA ASP A 214 -27.70 16.24 26.32
C ASP A 214 -28.15 14.89 25.73
N PRO A 215 -28.49 13.88 26.58
CA PRO A 215 -28.95 12.59 26.11
C PRO A 215 -30.19 12.65 25.20
N GLY A 216 -31.00 13.72 25.29
CA GLY A 216 -32.17 13.92 24.42
C GLY A 216 -31.79 14.14 22.94
N ASN A 217 -30.54 14.43 22.63
CA ASN A 217 -30.03 14.62 21.27
C ASN A 217 -29.34 13.36 20.71
N HIS A 218 -29.23 12.28 21.51
CA HIS A 218 -28.52 11.06 21.15
C HIS A 218 -29.39 10.07 20.34
N ASP A 219 -30.41 10.52 19.64
CA ASP A 219 -31.25 9.69 18.80
C ASP A 219 -30.66 9.59 17.38
N GLU A 220 -30.07 8.45 17.03
CA GLU A 220 -29.44 8.16 15.72
C GLU A 220 -30.35 8.47 14.53
N LYS A 221 -31.68 8.39 14.72
CA LYS A 221 -32.66 8.66 13.66
C LYS A 221 -32.90 10.15 13.40
N LYS A 222 -32.44 11.03 14.28
CA LYS A 222 -32.59 12.48 14.12
C LYS A 222 -31.39 13.16 13.48
N ASN A 223 -30.30 12.42 13.30
CA ASN A 223 -29.02 12.96 12.81
C ASN A 223 -28.67 12.55 11.37
N LEU A 224 -29.64 11.97 10.63
CA LEU A 224 -29.52 11.61 9.21
C LEU A 224 -30.26 12.60 8.32
#